data_e004d23f74750c7eb28c792f25484340
#
_entry.id   e004d23f74750c7eb28c792f25484340
#
_cell.length_a   1.000
_cell.length_b   1.000
_cell.length_c   1.000
_cell.angle_alpha   90.00
_cell.angle_beta   90.00
_cell.angle_gamma   90.00
#
_symmetry.space_group_name_H-M   'P 1'
#
loop_
_entity.id
_entity.type
_entity.pdbx_description
1 polymer ?
#
loop_
_entity_poly.entity_id
_entity_poly.type
_entity_poly.pdbx_seq_one_letter_code
_entity_poly.pdbx_strand_id
1 'polypeptide(L)'
;MERNILGHAQRETSGASTFAKYNFQYHWALCRIIEKHKSNSDYALLIEHHEDVVIADSLYGNSANFEFFQVKNTGKPYTIDSLTKREVGSDSPKSSILGKLLSSCLGTAYESRITEIGLVSSNGFSLGQKNNKLKLDIITSGDLNAECLSSLTEKLKNEIGIEIFPENLKFIVPKIKLENQEEFVIGRFAELVNEIFPNSHCNAVNIYRAIIDEIHRKGQNTHDFTLWEKMVEDKSLTSHKVKDVIAVHTTSPNFQDFKKDFDYLAINDMKWNTLTYRKINNKIKQIFLRRVGHVSAFDMSIMRIAQQALKSVSEEDYTEASDYIYSVVMKAKEYKIESKIPEYDDILCEILYCFIKGDE
;
A
#
# COMPACT_ATOMS: atom_id res chain seq x y z
N MET A 1 20.48 10.34 37.76
CA MET A 1 19.62 10.63 36.60
C MET A 1 19.35 12.12 36.59
N GLU A 2 19.68 12.81 35.54
CA GLU A 2 19.41 14.22 35.34
C GLU A 2 17.90 14.46 35.18
N ARG A 3 17.38 15.50 35.81
CA ARG A 3 15.94 15.81 35.78
C ARG A 3 15.61 16.45 34.44
N ASN A 4 14.60 15.93 33.74
CA ASN A 4 14.15 16.50 32.47
C ASN A 4 13.63 17.93 32.67
N ILE A 5 14.29 18.91 32.08
CA ILE A 5 13.94 20.33 32.16
C ILE A 5 12.59 20.64 31.50
N LEU A 6 12.20 19.81 30.49
CA LEU A 6 10.90 19.86 29.78
C LEU A 6 9.83 19.01 30.42
N GLY A 7 10.02 18.50 31.66
CA GLY A 7 9.14 17.57 32.36
C GLY A 7 7.82 18.19 32.86
N HIS A 8 7.18 19.03 32.05
CA HIS A 8 5.85 19.60 32.29
C HIS A 8 4.82 19.00 31.32
N ALA A 9 3.54 19.04 31.73
CA ALA A 9 2.46 18.58 30.84
C ALA A 9 2.44 19.40 29.53
N GLN A 10 2.36 18.71 28.41
CA GLN A 10 2.26 19.35 27.09
C GLN A 10 0.94 20.15 27.00
N ARG A 11 1.02 21.37 26.52
CA ARG A 11 -0.15 22.25 26.35
C ARG A 11 -1.02 21.85 25.17
N GLU A 12 -0.42 21.25 24.15
CA GLU A 12 -1.10 20.88 22.91
C GLU A 12 -0.66 19.47 22.44
N THR A 13 -1.65 18.60 22.25
CA THR A 13 -1.46 17.22 21.79
C THR A 13 -2.32 16.90 20.57
N SER A 14 -3.11 17.87 20.06
CA SER A 14 -4.06 17.69 18.97
C SER A 14 -3.41 17.20 17.67
N GLY A 15 -2.25 17.76 17.31
CA GLY A 15 -1.49 17.36 16.13
C GLY A 15 -1.02 15.92 16.19
N ALA A 16 -0.43 15.50 17.32
CA ALA A 16 0.01 14.13 17.53
C ALA A 16 -1.16 13.15 17.51
N SER A 17 -2.28 13.51 18.14
CA SER A 17 -3.52 12.71 18.14
C SER A 17 -4.10 12.55 16.73
N THR A 18 -4.10 13.62 15.92
CA THR A 18 -4.58 13.60 14.54
C THR A 18 -3.69 12.73 13.65
N PHE A 19 -2.37 12.87 13.77
CA PHE A 19 -1.41 12.04 13.06
C PHE A 19 -1.58 10.56 13.40
N ALA A 20 -1.76 10.22 14.68
CA ALA A 20 -1.99 8.84 15.12
C ALA A 20 -3.26 8.23 14.51
N LYS A 21 -4.33 9.03 14.29
CA LYS A 21 -5.56 8.55 13.63
C LYS A 21 -5.33 8.24 12.16
N TYR A 22 -4.67 9.13 11.41
CA TYR A 22 -4.32 8.87 10.01
C TYR A 22 -3.39 7.67 9.88
N ASN A 23 -2.40 7.56 10.76
CA ASN A 23 -1.48 6.43 10.75
C ASN A 23 -2.22 5.10 10.95
N PHE A 24 -3.23 5.06 11.85
CA PHE A 24 -4.05 3.87 12.05
C PHE A 24 -4.85 3.49 10.80
N GLN A 25 -5.42 4.46 10.08
CA GLN A 25 -6.14 4.22 8.83
C GLN A 25 -5.24 3.58 7.76
N TYR A 26 -4.03 4.11 7.60
CA TYR A 26 -3.05 3.58 6.64
C TYR A 26 -2.61 2.16 6.98
N HIS A 27 -2.28 1.89 8.25
CA HIS A 27 -1.88 0.55 8.67
C HIS A 27 -3.02 -0.47 8.55
N TRP A 28 -4.26 -0.07 8.88
CA TRP A 28 -5.42 -0.92 8.66
C TRP A 28 -5.63 -1.22 7.17
N ALA A 29 -5.51 -0.22 6.32
CA ALA A 29 -5.59 -0.39 4.87
C ALA A 29 -4.52 -1.36 4.35
N LEU A 30 -3.29 -1.27 4.87
CA LEU A 30 -2.23 -2.24 4.54
C LEU A 30 -2.60 -3.66 4.96
N CYS A 31 -3.14 -3.86 6.14
CA CYS A 31 -3.62 -5.19 6.55
C CYS A 31 -4.67 -5.73 5.57
N ARG A 32 -5.59 -4.87 5.10
CA ARG A 32 -6.65 -5.28 4.17
C ARG A 32 -6.09 -5.69 2.80
N ILE A 33 -5.14 -4.94 2.25
CA ILE A 33 -4.54 -5.29 0.95
C ILE A 33 -3.62 -6.50 1.03
N ILE A 34 -2.96 -6.76 2.17
CA ILE A 34 -2.19 -7.99 2.39
C ILE A 34 -3.10 -9.21 2.24
N GLU A 35 -4.31 -9.19 2.82
CA GLU A 35 -5.27 -10.27 2.66
C GLU A 35 -5.71 -10.44 1.19
N LYS A 36 -5.95 -9.33 0.47
CA LYS A 36 -6.28 -9.39 -0.96
C LYS A 36 -5.11 -9.90 -1.81
N HIS A 37 -3.89 -9.52 -1.46
CA HIS A 37 -2.69 -9.94 -2.18
C HIS A 37 -2.44 -11.45 -2.11
N LYS A 38 -2.82 -12.11 -0.99
CA LYS A 38 -2.77 -13.57 -0.84
C LYS A 38 -3.60 -14.31 -1.91
N SER A 39 -4.72 -13.75 -2.34
CA SER A 39 -5.57 -14.33 -3.37
C SER A 39 -5.08 -14.09 -4.81
N ASN A 40 -3.93 -13.43 -4.98
CA ASN A 40 -3.34 -13.05 -6.28
C ASN A 40 -4.31 -12.30 -7.21
N SER A 41 -5.28 -11.57 -6.63
CA SER A 41 -6.24 -10.74 -7.37
C SER A 41 -5.70 -9.33 -7.59
N ASP A 42 -6.14 -8.71 -8.67
CA ASP A 42 -5.89 -7.29 -8.89
C ASP A 42 -6.70 -6.45 -7.92
N TYR A 43 -6.11 -5.34 -7.51
CA TYR A 43 -6.78 -4.31 -6.72
C TYR A 43 -6.12 -2.95 -6.89
N ALA A 44 -6.89 -1.91 -6.60
CA ALA A 44 -6.40 -0.54 -6.41
C ALA A 44 -6.89 -0.02 -5.06
N LEU A 45 -5.97 0.31 -4.17
CA LEU A 45 -6.24 0.93 -2.87
C LEU A 45 -6.17 2.45 -3.00
N LEU A 46 -7.26 3.13 -2.67
CA LEU A 46 -7.33 4.59 -2.58
C LEU A 46 -7.47 4.99 -1.10
N ILE A 47 -6.72 6.00 -0.70
CA ILE A 47 -6.76 6.56 0.65
C ILE A 47 -7.24 8.01 0.57
N GLU A 48 -8.13 8.39 1.51
CA GLU A 48 -8.73 9.73 1.54
C GLU A 48 -9.36 10.10 0.19
N HIS A 49 -10.20 9.18 -0.33
CA HIS A 49 -10.92 9.37 -1.59
C HIS A 49 -12.36 8.85 -1.45
N HIS A 50 -13.33 9.75 -1.32
CA HIS A 50 -14.73 9.52 -0.92
C HIS A 50 -14.89 9.02 0.53
N GLU A 51 -14.07 8.07 0.98
CA GLU A 51 -13.99 7.57 2.35
C GLU A 51 -12.53 7.42 2.78
N ASP A 52 -12.31 7.09 4.07
CA ASP A 52 -10.95 6.93 4.62
C ASP A 52 -10.14 5.91 3.80
N VAL A 53 -10.79 4.80 3.40
CA VAL A 53 -10.20 3.72 2.58
C VAL A 53 -11.21 3.22 1.57
N VAL A 54 -10.83 3.20 0.29
CA VAL A 54 -11.62 2.58 -0.79
C VAL A 54 -10.75 1.57 -1.52
N ILE A 55 -11.28 0.39 -1.78
CA ILE A 55 -10.58 -0.66 -2.54
C ILE A 55 -11.42 -1.01 -3.76
N ALA A 56 -10.84 -0.88 -4.94
CA ALA A 56 -11.38 -1.44 -6.18
C ALA A 56 -10.80 -2.84 -6.40
N ASP A 57 -11.61 -3.79 -6.86
CA ASP A 57 -11.21 -5.18 -7.14
C ASP A 57 -10.65 -5.37 -8.55
N SER A 58 -10.45 -4.29 -9.29
CA SER A 58 -9.90 -4.29 -10.64
C SER A 58 -9.13 -3.00 -10.92
N LEU A 59 -8.13 -3.08 -11.79
CA LEU A 59 -7.42 -1.91 -12.32
C LEU A 59 -8.16 -1.25 -13.49
N TYR A 60 -9.24 -1.87 -13.98
CA TYR A 60 -10.05 -1.39 -15.10
C TYR A 60 -11.38 -0.83 -14.59
N GLY A 61 -11.63 0.47 -14.82
CA GLY A 61 -12.79 1.18 -14.31
C GLY A 61 -14.14 0.56 -14.68
N ASN A 62 -14.27 -0.01 -15.88
CA ASN A 62 -15.53 -0.59 -16.35
C ASN A 62 -15.93 -1.89 -15.62
N SER A 63 -14.98 -2.62 -15.04
CA SER A 63 -15.22 -3.89 -14.35
C SER A 63 -15.04 -3.80 -12.83
N ALA A 64 -14.50 -2.70 -12.30
CA ALA A 64 -14.19 -2.59 -10.88
C ALA A 64 -15.46 -2.54 -10.01
N ASN A 65 -15.51 -3.35 -8.97
CA ASN A 65 -16.41 -3.19 -7.82
C ASN A 65 -15.63 -2.59 -6.66
N PHE A 66 -16.35 -2.08 -5.66
CA PHE A 66 -15.76 -1.24 -4.64
C PHE A 66 -16.09 -1.74 -3.24
N GLU A 67 -15.13 -1.61 -2.34
CA GLU A 67 -15.30 -1.71 -0.91
C GLU A 67 -15.00 -0.34 -0.30
N PHE A 68 -15.89 0.18 0.53
CA PHE A 68 -15.78 1.48 1.19
C PHE A 68 -15.63 1.31 2.69
N PHE A 69 -14.64 1.96 3.28
CA PHE A 69 -14.37 1.83 4.72
C PHE A 69 -14.14 3.19 5.37
N GLN A 70 -14.88 3.42 6.43
CA GLN A 70 -14.61 4.49 7.38
C GLN A 70 -13.88 3.89 8.58
N VAL A 71 -12.69 4.39 8.89
CA VAL A 71 -11.82 3.87 9.95
C VAL A 71 -11.77 4.84 11.12
N LYS A 72 -12.17 4.36 12.30
CA LYS A 72 -12.25 5.18 13.50
C LYS A 72 -11.37 4.63 14.62
N ASN A 73 -10.54 5.51 15.14
CA ASN A 73 -9.81 5.27 16.37
C ASN A 73 -10.57 5.93 17.53
N THR A 74 -11.10 5.11 18.44
CA THR A 74 -11.95 5.56 19.55
C THR A 74 -11.43 5.05 20.88
N GLY A 75 -11.74 5.78 21.97
CA GLY A 75 -11.40 5.34 23.33
C GLY A 75 -12.41 4.34 23.92
N LYS A 76 -13.56 4.13 23.29
CA LYS A 76 -14.66 3.28 23.78
C LYS A 76 -15.35 2.59 22.60
N PRO A 77 -15.96 1.41 22.81
CA PRO A 77 -16.80 0.77 21.81
C PRO A 77 -17.97 1.67 21.37
N TYR A 78 -18.32 1.62 20.11
CA TYR A 78 -19.49 2.32 19.59
C TYR A 78 -20.78 1.62 20.01
N THR A 79 -21.73 2.42 20.47
CA THR A 79 -23.13 2.00 20.72
C THR A 79 -24.03 2.49 19.58
N ILE A 80 -25.28 2.02 19.51
CA ILE A 80 -26.29 2.52 18.56
C ILE A 80 -26.36 4.05 18.61
N ASP A 81 -26.46 4.62 19.79
CA ASP A 81 -26.60 6.06 19.97
C ASP A 81 -25.36 6.81 19.46
N SER A 82 -24.15 6.34 19.75
CA SER A 82 -22.94 6.99 19.26
C SER A 82 -22.76 6.88 17.75
N LEU A 83 -23.27 5.81 17.13
CA LEU A 83 -23.23 5.60 15.68
C LEU A 83 -24.21 6.48 14.91
N THR A 84 -25.37 6.78 15.54
CA THR A 84 -26.50 7.49 14.93
C THR A 84 -26.70 8.89 15.51
N LYS A 85 -25.83 9.33 16.43
CA LYS A 85 -25.89 10.66 17.04
C LYS A 85 -25.56 11.73 15.99
N ARG A 86 -26.49 12.68 15.84
CA ARG A 86 -26.29 13.89 15.03
C ARG A 86 -25.87 15.04 15.95
N GLU A 87 -24.79 15.71 15.62
CA GLU A 87 -24.37 16.92 16.33
C GLU A 87 -25.20 18.12 15.85
N VAL A 88 -25.50 19.02 16.77
CA VAL A 88 -26.16 20.29 16.42
C VAL A 88 -25.13 21.17 15.70
N GLY A 89 -25.36 21.43 14.43
CA GLY A 89 -24.59 22.40 13.66
C GLY A 89 -25.20 23.80 13.77
N SER A 90 -24.49 24.83 13.28
CA SER A 90 -25.00 26.23 13.27
C SER A 90 -26.25 26.39 12.41
N ASP A 91 -26.31 25.71 11.26
CA ASP A 91 -27.37 25.89 10.26
C ASP A 91 -28.25 24.63 10.10
N SER A 92 -27.69 23.46 10.32
CA SER A 92 -28.40 22.19 10.26
C SER A 92 -27.69 21.12 11.10
N PRO A 93 -28.41 20.07 11.56
CA PRO A 93 -27.75 18.94 12.21
C PRO A 93 -26.73 18.28 11.29
N LYS A 94 -25.53 18.05 11.79
CA LYS A 94 -24.50 17.27 11.05
C LYS A 94 -24.95 15.82 10.92
N SER A 95 -24.49 15.16 9.87
CA SER A 95 -24.73 13.72 9.70
C SER A 95 -24.07 12.92 10.81
N SER A 96 -24.72 11.83 11.20
CA SER A 96 -24.14 10.83 12.10
C SER A 96 -22.99 10.07 11.41
N ILE A 97 -22.25 9.28 12.17
CA ILE A 97 -21.15 8.46 11.62
C ILE A 97 -21.68 7.51 10.54
N LEU A 98 -22.76 6.76 10.86
CA LEU A 98 -23.39 5.84 9.91
C LEU A 98 -24.10 6.58 8.78
N GLY A 99 -24.80 7.67 9.09
CA GLY A 99 -25.47 8.50 8.07
C GLY A 99 -24.48 9.04 7.04
N LYS A 100 -23.32 9.53 7.49
CA LYS A 100 -22.27 10.02 6.58
C LYS A 100 -21.70 8.88 5.71
N LEU A 101 -21.32 7.75 6.30
CA LEU A 101 -20.77 6.61 5.56
C LEU A 101 -21.76 6.06 4.54
N LEU A 102 -23.03 5.89 4.92
CA LEU A 102 -24.05 5.38 4.00
C LEU A 102 -24.41 6.40 2.89
N SER A 103 -24.42 7.70 3.19
CA SER A 103 -24.68 8.73 2.18
C SER A 103 -23.56 8.85 1.13
N SER A 104 -22.31 8.45 1.45
CA SER A 104 -21.23 8.39 0.46
C SER A 104 -21.33 7.17 -0.47
N CYS A 105 -22.17 6.19 -0.11
CA CYS A 105 -22.33 4.94 -0.84
C CYS A 105 -23.67 4.83 -1.56
N LEU A 106 -24.77 5.13 -0.85
CA LEU A 106 -26.14 4.93 -1.33
C LEU A 106 -26.61 6.14 -2.15
N GLY A 107 -27.47 5.92 -3.14
CA GLY A 107 -27.94 6.96 -4.05
C GLY A 107 -26.89 7.47 -5.06
N THR A 108 -25.72 6.86 -5.11
CA THR A 108 -24.63 7.21 -6.02
C THR A 108 -24.69 6.44 -7.33
N ALA A 109 -24.04 6.96 -8.38
CA ALA A 109 -23.96 6.28 -9.67
C ALA A 109 -23.21 4.92 -9.62
N TYR A 110 -22.44 4.68 -8.57
CA TYR A 110 -21.66 3.46 -8.35
C TYR A 110 -22.22 2.54 -7.25
N GLU A 111 -23.39 2.86 -6.68
CA GLU A 111 -24.01 2.06 -5.60
C GLU A 111 -24.11 0.56 -5.94
N SER A 112 -24.58 0.24 -7.15
CA SER A 112 -24.74 -1.17 -7.60
C SER A 112 -23.41 -1.94 -7.69
N ARG A 113 -22.29 -1.24 -7.62
CA ARG A 113 -20.95 -1.80 -7.69
C ARG A 113 -20.25 -1.86 -6.31
N ILE A 114 -20.95 -1.47 -5.25
CA ILE A 114 -20.41 -1.54 -3.89
C ILE A 114 -20.70 -2.91 -3.30
N THR A 115 -19.64 -3.70 -3.10
CA THR A 115 -19.72 -5.05 -2.56
C THR A 115 -19.63 -5.09 -1.04
N GLU A 116 -18.96 -4.09 -0.43
CA GLU A 116 -18.80 -4.01 1.02
C GLU A 116 -18.77 -2.56 1.48
N ILE A 117 -19.52 -2.25 2.54
CA ILE A 117 -19.43 -1.01 3.29
C ILE A 117 -18.98 -1.37 4.70
N GLY A 118 -17.87 -0.82 5.17
CA GLY A 118 -17.29 -1.17 6.46
C GLY A 118 -17.11 0.02 7.39
N LEU A 119 -17.63 -0.08 8.60
CA LEU A 119 -17.21 0.80 9.68
C LEU A 119 -16.22 0.05 10.56
N VAL A 120 -14.99 0.54 10.60
CA VAL A 120 -13.88 -0.05 11.36
C VAL A 120 -13.68 0.73 12.64
N SER A 121 -13.62 0.04 13.79
CA SER A 121 -13.39 0.67 15.08
C SER A 121 -12.32 -0.04 15.90
N SER A 122 -11.28 0.70 16.32
CA SER A 122 -10.17 0.16 17.13
C SER A 122 -10.61 -0.46 18.45
N ASN A 123 -11.68 0.06 19.06
CA ASN A 123 -12.26 -0.45 20.30
C ASN A 123 -13.59 -1.20 20.11
N GLY A 124 -13.96 -1.50 18.85
CA GLY A 124 -15.09 -2.33 18.51
C GLY A 124 -16.45 -1.67 18.75
N PHE A 125 -17.45 -2.54 18.96
CA PHE A 125 -18.86 -2.16 18.98
C PHE A 125 -19.59 -2.86 20.14
N SER A 126 -20.48 -2.10 20.80
CA SER A 126 -21.42 -2.59 21.81
C SER A 126 -22.82 -2.58 21.20
N LEU A 127 -23.08 -3.56 20.32
CA LEU A 127 -24.34 -3.74 19.61
C LEU A 127 -25.07 -5.00 20.13
N GLY A 128 -26.39 -4.98 20.12
CA GLY A 128 -27.20 -6.15 20.47
C GLY A 128 -27.04 -7.23 19.39
N GLN A 129 -26.45 -8.37 19.76
CA GLN A 129 -26.26 -9.51 18.88
C GLN A 129 -27.26 -10.64 19.19
N LYS A 130 -27.53 -11.49 18.20
CA LYS A 130 -28.35 -12.71 18.40
C LYS A 130 -27.72 -13.66 19.42
N ASN A 131 -26.39 -13.72 19.43
CA ASN A 131 -25.63 -14.50 20.40
C ASN A 131 -24.57 -13.64 21.08
N ASN A 132 -24.89 -13.07 22.22
CA ASN A 132 -23.99 -12.19 22.99
C ASN A 132 -22.75 -12.91 23.59
N LYS A 133 -22.66 -14.24 23.49
CA LYS A 133 -21.48 -15.00 23.95
C LYS A 133 -20.38 -15.02 22.92
N LEU A 134 -20.66 -14.70 21.63
CA LEU A 134 -19.68 -14.65 20.58
C LEU A 134 -18.97 -13.29 20.58
N LYS A 135 -17.65 -13.36 20.44
CA LYS A 135 -16.80 -12.18 20.19
C LYS A 135 -16.45 -12.18 18.70
N LEU A 136 -17.19 -11.43 17.92
CA LEU A 136 -17.02 -11.37 16.47
C LEU A 136 -16.06 -10.24 16.09
N ASP A 137 -15.09 -10.54 15.26
CA ASP A 137 -14.22 -9.52 14.62
C ASP A 137 -14.98 -8.78 13.51
N ILE A 138 -15.99 -9.39 12.91
CA ILE A 138 -16.88 -8.79 11.91
C ILE A 138 -18.31 -9.07 12.33
N ILE A 139 -19.11 -8.01 12.47
CA ILE A 139 -20.53 -8.07 12.79
C ILE A 139 -21.31 -7.62 11.56
N THR A 140 -22.19 -8.47 11.06
CA THR A 140 -23.08 -8.20 9.93
C THR A 140 -24.51 -7.94 10.40
N SER A 141 -25.39 -7.51 9.50
CA SER A 141 -26.84 -7.40 9.79
C SER A 141 -27.43 -8.74 10.27
N GLY A 142 -26.90 -9.86 9.74
CA GLY A 142 -27.28 -11.21 10.14
C GLY A 142 -26.95 -11.59 11.58
N ASP A 143 -25.96 -10.95 12.20
CA ASP A 143 -25.52 -11.19 13.58
C ASP A 143 -26.28 -10.34 14.60
N LEU A 144 -26.89 -9.23 14.17
CA LEU A 144 -27.63 -8.33 15.04
C LEU A 144 -28.95 -8.94 15.45
N ASN A 145 -29.39 -8.71 16.72
CA ASN A 145 -30.71 -9.06 17.15
C ASN A 145 -31.79 -8.12 16.57
N ALA A 146 -33.04 -8.53 16.60
CA ALA A 146 -34.13 -7.79 15.96
C ALA A 146 -34.30 -6.36 16.49
N GLU A 147 -34.13 -6.16 17.80
CA GLU A 147 -34.23 -4.86 18.44
C GLU A 147 -33.14 -3.89 17.98
N CYS A 148 -31.87 -4.35 17.94
CA CYS A 148 -30.74 -3.57 17.48
C CYS A 148 -30.91 -3.18 16.02
N LEU A 149 -31.26 -4.15 15.16
CA LEU A 149 -31.45 -3.93 13.73
C LEU A 149 -32.61 -2.94 13.47
N SER A 150 -33.74 -3.10 14.14
CA SER A 150 -34.91 -2.20 14.04
C SER A 150 -34.54 -0.77 14.46
N SER A 151 -33.86 -0.62 15.60
CA SER A 151 -33.43 0.69 16.10
C SER A 151 -32.45 1.41 15.16
N LEU A 152 -31.46 0.70 14.60
CA LEU A 152 -30.54 1.25 13.63
C LEU A 152 -31.27 1.68 12.35
N THR A 153 -32.16 0.82 11.82
CA THR A 153 -32.93 1.10 10.61
C THR A 153 -33.81 2.32 10.78
N GLU A 154 -34.55 2.41 11.89
CA GLU A 154 -35.44 3.56 12.17
C GLU A 154 -34.68 4.89 12.25
N LYS A 155 -33.53 4.90 12.96
CA LYS A 155 -32.72 6.10 13.10
C LYS A 155 -32.12 6.54 11.74
N LEU A 156 -31.65 5.58 10.92
CA LEU A 156 -31.12 5.86 9.59
C LEU A 156 -32.22 6.24 8.59
N LYS A 157 -33.42 5.66 8.70
CA LYS A 157 -34.59 6.11 7.93
C LYS A 157 -34.90 7.58 8.18
N ASN A 158 -34.90 8.00 9.44
CA ASN A 158 -35.14 9.39 9.83
C ASN A 158 -34.01 10.36 9.40
N GLU A 159 -32.80 9.86 9.18
CA GLU A 159 -31.66 10.69 8.80
C GLU A 159 -31.43 10.76 7.29
N ILE A 160 -31.42 9.61 6.61
CA ILE A 160 -31.04 9.47 5.19
C ILE A 160 -32.09 8.77 4.34
N GLY A 161 -33.26 8.43 4.90
CA GLY A 161 -34.40 7.91 4.13
C GLY A 161 -34.31 6.43 3.74
N ILE A 162 -33.39 5.64 4.30
CA ILE A 162 -33.32 4.20 3.95
C ILE A 162 -34.47 3.43 4.61
N GLU A 163 -35.08 2.53 3.84
CA GLU A 163 -36.17 1.68 4.34
C GLU A 163 -35.68 0.33 4.85
N ILE A 164 -34.56 -0.16 4.34
CA ILE A 164 -34.00 -1.46 4.67
C ILE A 164 -32.52 -1.27 5.04
N PHE A 165 -32.09 -1.90 6.14
CA PHE A 165 -30.71 -1.89 6.56
C PHE A 165 -29.81 -2.56 5.52
N PRO A 166 -28.71 -1.94 5.05
CA PRO A 166 -27.86 -2.51 4.00
C PRO A 166 -27.21 -3.84 4.44
N GLU A 167 -27.42 -4.90 3.67
CA GLU A 167 -26.86 -6.23 3.97
C GLU A 167 -25.34 -6.27 3.84
N ASN A 168 -24.78 -5.44 2.97
CA ASN A 168 -23.33 -5.32 2.74
C ASN A 168 -22.62 -4.39 3.74
N LEU A 169 -23.35 -3.82 4.72
CA LEU A 169 -22.74 -3.05 5.81
C LEU A 169 -22.19 -3.99 6.89
N LYS A 170 -20.92 -3.79 7.24
CA LYS A 170 -20.20 -4.55 8.25
C LYS A 170 -19.60 -3.64 9.32
N PHE A 171 -19.64 -4.08 10.56
CA PHE A 171 -18.92 -3.47 11.68
C PHE A 171 -17.68 -4.31 11.94
N ILE A 172 -16.49 -3.73 11.78
CA ILE A 172 -15.22 -4.45 11.77
C ILE A 172 -14.39 -4.07 12.98
N VAL A 173 -13.97 -5.06 13.76
CA VAL A 173 -13.04 -4.91 14.87
C VAL A 173 -11.66 -5.37 14.38
N PRO A 174 -10.73 -4.47 14.14
CA PRO A 174 -9.44 -4.84 13.55
C PRO A 174 -8.56 -5.55 14.57
N LYS A 175 -7.75 -6.50 14.11
CA LYS A 175 -6.74 -7.17 14.94
C LYS A 175 -5.55 -6.28 15.27
N ILE A 176 -5.27 -5.29 14.43
CA ILE A 176 -4.23 -4.29 14.66
C ILE A 176 -4.62 -3.38 15.83
N LYS A 177 -3.68 -3.14 16.74
CA LYS A 177 -3.87 -2.24 17.90
C LYS A 177 -3.14 -0.93 17.65
N LEU A 178 -3.49 0.09 18.40
CA LEU A 178 -2.88 1.43 18.30
C LEU A 178 -1.39 1.43 18.65
N GLU A 179 -1.03 0.61 19.62
CA GLU A 179 0.36 0.34 19.94
C GLU A 179 0.88 -0.71 18.95
N ASN A 180 2.09 -0.59 18.47
CA ASN A 180 2.79 -1.57 17.62
C ASN A 180 2.14 -1.79 16.23
N GLN A 181 1.57 -0.73 15.63
CA GLN A 181 0.95 -0.83 14.30
C GLN A 181 1.96 -1.22 13.21
N GLU A 182 3.13 -0.60 13.27
CA GLU A 182 4.22 -0.82 12.31
C GLU A 182 4.72 -2.26 12.40
N GLU A 183 5.05 -2.72 13.59
CA GLU A 183 5.55 -4.08 13.84
C GLU A 183 4.52 -5.13 13.42
N PHE A 184 3.23 -4.86 13.67
CA PHE A 184 2.16 -5.75 13.25
C PHE A 184 2.10 -5.88 11.71
N VAL A 185 2.14 -4.77 10.99
CA VAL A 185 2.09 -4.78 9.51
C VAL A 185 3.35 -5.40 8.91
N ILE A 186 4.53 -5.10 9.47
CA ILE A 186 5.79 -5.73 9.05
C ILE A 186 5.71 -7.26 9.22
N GLY A 187 5.20 -7.74 10.36
CA GLY A 187 4.96 -9.16 10.59
C GLY A 187 4.01 -9.78 9.54
N ARG A 188 2.93 -9.09 9.19
CA ARG A 188 1.99 -9.53 8.15
C ARG A 188 2.62 -9.58 6.75
N PHE A 189 3.52 -8.65 6.41
CA PHE A 189 4.28 -8.74 5.15
C PHE A 189 5.25 -9.91 5.16
N ALA A 190 5.93 -10.17 6.28
CA ALA A 190 6.80 -11.35 6.39
C ALA A 190 6.02 -12.67 6.22
N GLU A 191 4.84 -12.79 6.83
CA GLU A 191 3.93 -13.93 6.64
C GLU A 191 3.49 -14.06 5.18
N LEU A 192 3.05 -12.96 4.55
CA LEU A 192 2.64 -12.93 3.15
C LEU A 192 3.75 -13.43 2.23
N VAL A 193 4.97 -12.89 2.40
CA VAL A 193 6.10 -13.29 1.56
C VAL A 193 6.46 -14.76 1.75
N ASN A 194 6.43 -15.25 2.98
CA ASN A 194 6.69 -16.68 3.24
C ASN A 194 5.61 -17.61 2.64
N GLU A 195 4.36 -17.15 2.55
CA GLU A 195 3.28 -17.89 1.87
C GLU A 195 3.45 -17.90 0.35
N ILE A 196 3.82 -16.75 -0.26
CA ILE A 196 3.96 -16.62 -1.73
C ILE A 196 5.28 -17.22 -2.22
N PHE A 197 6.36 -17.02 -1.47
CA PHE A 197 7.71 -17.45 -1.81
C PHE A 197 8.32 -18.30 -0.67
N PRO A 198 7.88 -19.55 -0.48
CA PRO A 198 8.42 -20.42 0.56
C PRO A 198 9.95 -20.58 0.45
N ASN A 199 10.64 -20.52 1.58
CA ASN A 199 12.11 -20.62 1.69
C ASN A 199 12.90 -19.43 1.11
N SER A 200 12.25 -18.30 0.77
CA SER A 200 12.95 -17.08 0.37
C SER A 200 13.38 -16.25 1.58
N HIS A 201 14.39 -15.41 1.37
CA HIS A 201 14.76 -14.37 2.33
C HIS A 201 14.09 -13.07 1.89
N CYS A 202 13.32 -12.43 2.78
CA CYS A 202 12.75 -11.12 2.50
C CYS A 202 13.17 -10.07 3.54
N ASN A 203 13.22 -8.82 3.09
CA ASN A 203 13.34 -7.67 3.99
C ASN A 203 11.95 -7.04 4.19
N ALA A 204 11.15 -7.61 5.10
CA ALA A 204 9.79 -7.16 5.37
C ALA A 204 9.73 -5.68 5.85
N VAL A 205 10.75 -5.19 6.53
CA VAL A 205 10.86 -3.78 6.94
C VAL A 205 10.96 -2.86 5.72
N ASN A 206 11.76 -3.23 4.73
CA ASN A 206 11.89 -2.42 3.52
C ASN A 206 10.64 -2.49 2.64
N ILE A 207 9.99 -3.66 2.56
CA ILE A 207 8.68 -3.80 1.90
C ILE A 207 7.68 -2.84 2.55
N TYR A 208 7.55 -2.88 3.86
CA TYR A 208 6.65 -2.00 4.60
C TYR A 208 6.96 -0.53 4.33
N ARG A 209 8.23 -0.10 4.47
CA ARG A 209 8.63 1.30 4.27
C ARG A 209 8.31 1.80 2.86
N ALA A 210 8.66 1.04 1.85
CA ALA A 210 8.39 1.42 0.46
C ALA A 210 6.88 1.57 0.18
N ILE A 211 6.06 0.70 0.77
CA ILE A 211 4.61 0.71 0.55
C ILE A 211 3.94 1.81 1.38
N ILE A 212 4.31 2.01 2.65
CA ILE A 212 3.71 3.05 3.49
C ILE A 212 4.04 4.45 2.99
N ASP A 213 5.27 4.68 2.50
CA ASP A 213 5.67 5.96 1.89
C ASP A 213 4.86 6.24 0.62
N GLU A 214 4.61 5.22 -0.20
CA GLU A 214 3.77 5.36 -1.40
C GLU A 214 2.33 5.71 -1.04
N ILE A 215 1.76 5.08 -0.01
CA ILE A 215 0.41 5.39 0.49
C ILE A 215 0.35 6.83 1.03
N HIS A 216 1.33 7.26 1.81
CA HIS A 216 1.38 8.63 2.32
C HIS A 216 1.40 9.64 1.18
N ARG A 217 2.26 9.42 0.18
CA ARG A 217 2.38 10.29 -0.99
C ARG A 217 1.07 10.36 -1.79
N LYS A 218 0.42 9.21 -2.00
CA LYS A 218 -0.86 9.11 -2.73
C LYS A 218 -2.01 9.71 -1.93
N GLY A 219 -2.06 9.50 -0.62
CA GLY A 219 -3.09 10.03 0.28
C GLY A 219 -3.12 11.57 0.31
N GLN A 220 -1.97 12.23 0.17
CA GLN A 220 -1.86 13.68 0.13
C GLN A 220 -2.39 14.33 -1.15
N ASN A 221 -2.62 13.56 -2.21
CA ASN A 221 -3.17 14.09 -3.45
C ASN A 221 -4.67 14.38 -3.29
N THR A 222 -5.05 15.66 -3.40
CA THR A 222 -6.44 16.15 -3.24
C THR A 222 -7.12 16.49 -4.56
N HIS A 223 -6.47 16.18 -5.70
CA HIS A 223 -7.06 16.47 -7.00
C HIS A 223 -8.24 15.54 -7.31
N ASP A 224 -9.25 16.10 -7.98
CA ASP A 224 -10.34 15.33 -8.58
C ASP A 224 -9.88 14.74 -9.93
N PHE A 225 -10.28 13.51 -10.18
CA PHE A 225 -9.91 12.79 -11.40
C PHE A 225 -11.14 12.45 -12.22
N THR A 226 -11.18 12.91 -13.47
CA THR A 226 -12.24 12.57 -14.44
C THR A 226 -11.93 11.30 -15.23
N LEU A 227 -10.65 10.87 -15.28
CA LEU A 227 -10.19 9.67 -15.97
C LEU A 227 -9.76 8.63 -14.96
N TRP A 228 -10.28 7.42 -15.11
CA TRP A 228 -9.99 6.29 -14.23
C TRP A 228 -8.49 5.94 -14.19
N GLU A 229 -7.87 5.82 -15.35
CA GLU A 229 -6.44 5.48 -15.46
C GLU A 229 -5.58 6.50 -14.71
N LYS A 230 -5.91 7.78 -14.82
CA LYS A 230 -5.18 8.86 -14.14
C LYS A 230 -5.37 8.80 -12.63
N MET A 231 -6.57 8.49 -12.16
CA MET A 231 -6.85 8.27 -10.74
C MET A 231 -6.07 7.07 -10.21
N VAL A 232 -6.06 5.95 -10.92
CA VAL A 232 -5.28 4.76 -10.53
C VAL A 232 -3.80 5.08 -10.48
N GLU A 233 -3.27 5.78 -11.47
CA GLU A 233 -1.85 6.17 -11.53
C GLU A 233 -1.46 7.11 -10.38
N ASP A 234 -2.23 8.18 -10.13
CA ASP A 234 -1.81 9.28 -9.26
C ASP A 234 -2.30 9.15 -7.82
N LYS A 235 -3.41 8.44 -7.58
CA LYS A 235 -4.09 8.38 -6.27
C LYS A 235 -4.10 6.99 -5.64
N SER A 236 -3.84 5.89 -6.41
CA SER A 236 -3.97 4.55 -5.85
C SER A 236 -2.64 3.81 -5.65
N LEU A 237 -2.61 2.91 -4.67
CA LEU A 237 -1.62 1.85 -4.56
C LEU A 237 -2.19 0.58 -5.21
N THR A 238 -1.56 0.13 -6.29
CA THR A 238 -2.03 -1.04 -7.07
C THR A 238 -1.40 -2.35 -6.62
N SER A 239 -2.09 -3.47 -6.87
CA SER A 239 -1.58 -4.83 -6.68
C SER A 239 -0.24 -5.05 -7.39
N HIS A 240 -0.08 -4.52 -8.62
CA HIS A 240 1.16 -4.59 -9.37
C HIS A 240 2.31 -3.89 -8.65
N LYS A 241 2.07 -2.68 -8.11
CA LYS A 241 3.08 -1.96 -7.36
C LYS A 241 3.52 -2.70 -6.10
N VAL A 242 2.59 -3.30 -5.38
CA VAL A 242 2.89 -4.13 -4.20
C VAL A 242 3.70 -5.36 -4.60
N LYS A 243 3.33 -6.04 -5.70
CA LYS A 243 4.07 -7.19 -6.24
C LYS A 243 5.50 -6.82 -6.61
N ASP A 244 5.70 -5.69 -7.30
CA ASP A 244 7.03 -5.19 -7.68
C ASP A 244 7.91 -4.94 -6.44
N VAL A 245 7.35 -4.29 -5.40
CA VAL A 245 8.07 -4.02 -4.15
C VAL A 245 8.46 -5.31 -3.44
N ILE A 246 7.52 -6.27 -3.33
CA ILE A 246 7.79 -7.58 -2.71
C ILE A 246 8.89 -8.31 -3.47
N ALA A 247 8.81 -8.38 -4.81
CA ALA A 247 9.80 -9.06 -5.64
C ALA A 247 11.21 -8.50 -5.43
N VAL A 248 11.34 -7.17 -5.46
CA VAL A 248 12.63 -6.49 -5.26
C VAL A 248 13.27 -6.82 -3.91
N HIS A 249 12.46 -6.92 -2.84
CA HIS A 249 12.96 -7.11 -1.48
C HIS A 249 13.02 -8.58 -1.03
N THR A 250 12.48 -9.50 -1.82
CA THR A 250 12.45 -10.93 -1.50
C THR A 250 13.62 -11.69 -2.12
N THR A 251 14.12 -11.26 -3.27
CA THR A 251 15.18 -11.92 -4.05
C THR A 251 16.51 -11.18 -3.99
N SER A 252 16.80 -10.44 -2.92
CA SER A 252 18.08 -9.75 -2.76
C SER A 252 19.21 -10.76 -2.52
N PRO A 253 20.09 -11.05 -3.50
CA PRO A 253 21.20 -11.96 -3.29
C PRO A 253 22.18 -11.35 -2.29
N ASN A 254 22.93 -12.23 -1.61
CA ASN A 254 24.08 -11.79 -0.84
C ASN A 254 25.03 -11.01 -1.75
N PHE A 255 25.54 -9.85 -1.28
CA PHE A 255 26.49 -9.05 -2.04
C PHE A 255 27.72 -9.84 -2.52
N GLN A 256 28.14 -10.82 -1.75
CA GLN A 256 29.30 -11.66 -2.11
C GLN A 256 29.03 -12.52 -3.36
N ASP A 257 27.84 -13.05 -3.52
CA ASP A 257 27.47 -13.84 -4.70
C ASP A 257 27.29 -12.93 -5.91
N PHE A 258 26.55 -11.83 -5.77
CA PHE A 258 26.46 -10.79 -6.79
C PHE A 258 27.86 -10.27 -7.22
N LYS A 259 28.76 -10.10 -6.25
CA LYS A 259 30.11 -9.61 -6.50
C LYS A 259 30.95 -10.59 -7.31
N LYS A 260 30.80 -11.90 -7.09
CA LYS A 260 31.48 -12.93 -7.90
C LYS A 260 31.06 -12.87 -9.37
N ASP A 261 29.75 -12.77 -9.61
CA ASP A 261 29.20 -12.69 -10.97
C ASP A 261 29.62 -11.38 -11.66
N PHE A 262 29.59 -10.27 -10.92
CA PHE A 262 30.09 -8.98 -11.42
C PHE A 262 31.59 -9.02 -11.75
N ASP A 263 32.40 -9.61 -10.87
CA ASP A 263 33.85 -9.70 -11.11
C ASP A 263 34.16 -10.57 -12.31
N TYR A 264 33.46 -11.68 -12.48
CA TYR A 264 33.59 -12.54 -13.64
C TYR A 264 33.27 -11.76 -14.93
N LEU A 265 32.12 -11.12 -14.99
CA LEU A 265 31.69 -10.31 -16.14
C LEU A 265 32.67 -9.18 -16.42
N ALA A 266 33.09 -8.42 -15.43
CA ALA A 266 33.98 -7.26 -15.58
C ALA A 266 35.37 -7.64 -16.11
N ILE A 267 35.92 -8.76 -15.65
CA ILE A 267 37.28 -9.19 -15.95
C ILE A 267 37.31 -10.02 -17.24
N ASN A 268 36.44 -11.01 -17.38
CA ASN A 268 36.53 -11.99 -18.47
C ASN A 268 35.77 -11.52 -19.72
N ASP A 269 34.57 -10.94 -19.54
CA ASP A 269 33.69 -10.61 -20.67
C ASP A 269 33.89 -9.15 -21.11
N MET A 270 33.85 -8.20 -20.16
CA MET A 270 34.06 -6.78 -20.46
C MET A 270 35.51 -6.38 -20.59
N LYS A 271 36.45 -7.22 -20.13
CA LYS A 271 37.93 -7.03 -20.24
C LYS A 271 38.40 -5.66 -19.74
N TRP A 272 37.80 -5.17 -18.63
CA TRP A 272 38.10 -3.85 -18.11
C TRP A 272 39.52 -3.75 -17.53
N ASN A 273 40.15 -2.61 -17.76
CA ASN A 273 41.39 -2.28 -17.05
C ASN A 273 41.09 -1.93 -15.57
N THR A 274 42.10 -1.93 -14.73
CA THR A 274 42.01 -1.72 -13.29
C THR A 274 41.31 -0.39 -12.92
N LEU A 275 41.50 0.67 -13.71
CA LEU A 275 40.88 1.97 -13.39
C LEU A 275 39.37 1.97 -13.64
N THR A 276 38.96 1.45 -14.79
CA THR A 276 37.56 1.28 -15.16
C THR A 276 36.86 0.36 -14.14
N TYR A 277 37.47 -0.80 -13.85
CA TYR A 277 36.96 -1.73 -12.88
C TYR A 277 36.72 -1.06 -11.50
N ARG A 278 37.71 -0.33 -10.96
CA ARG A 278 37.56 0.35 -9.65
C ARG A 278 36.43 1.36 -9.67
N LYS A 279 36.32 2.15 -10.74
CA LYS A 279 35.27 3.17 -10.89
C LYS A 279 33.87 2.54 -10.87
N ILE A 280 33.67 1.53 -11.72
CA ILE A 280 32.38 0.86 -11.88
C ILE A 280 32.05 0.01 -10.64
N ASN A 281 33.04 -0.69 -10.06
CA ASN A 281 32.85 -1.49 -8.85
C ASN A 281 32.36 -0.65 -7.65
N ASN A 282 32.84 0.58 -7.49
CA ASN A 282 32.35 1.46 -6.43
C ASN A 282 30.89 1.88 -6.67
N LYS A 283 30.53 2.20 -7.91
CA LYS A 283 29.17 2.59 -8.28
C LYS A 283 28.19 1.43 -8.13
N ILE A 284 28.52 0.24 -8.63
CA ILE A 284 27.64 -0.93 -8.56
C ILE A 284 27.44 -1.43 -7.14
N LYS A 285 28.46 -1.29 -6.27
CA LYS A 285 28.32 -1.56 -4.84
C LYS A 285 27.30 -0.61 -4.19
N GLN A 286 27.33 0.68 -4.56
CA GLN A 286 26.35 1.66 -4.07
C GLN A 286 24.93 1.34 -4.55
N ILE A 287 24.79 0.96 -5.83
CA ILE A 287 23.50 0.52 -6.39
C ILE A 287 22.99 -0.71 -5.65
N PHE A 288 23.84 -1.73 -5.48
CA PHE A 288 23.48 -2.94 -4.75
C PHE A 288 22.98 -2.61 -3.32
N LEU A 289 23.76 -1.83 -2.55
CA LEU A 289 23.40 -1.45 -1.17
C LEU A 289 22.11 -0.64 -1.12
N ARG A 290 21.90 0.27 -2.07
CA ARG A 290 20.66 1.04 -2.20
C ARG A 290 19.47 0.15 -2.52
N ARG A 291 19.65 -0.92 -3.31
CA ARG A 291 18.62 -1.90 -3.68
C ARG A 291 18.31 -2.90 -2.57
N VAL A 292 19.30 -3.26 -1.77
CA VAL A 292 19.11 -4.12 -0.57
C VAL A 292 18.54 -3.30 0.60
N GLY A 293 18.82 -1.98 0.62
CA GLY A 293 18.32 -1.07 1.62
C GLY A 293 16.90 -0.57 1.31
N HIS A 294 16.76 0.72 1.10
CA HIS A 294 15.49 1.38 0.79
C HIS A 294 15.37 1.63 -0.72
N VAL A 295 14.52 0.87 -1.42
CA VAL A 295 14.26 1.12 -2.86
C VAL A 295 13.18 2.17 -3.00
N SER A 296 13.56 3.36 -3.44
CA SER A 296 12.62 4.45 -3.72
C SER A 296 11.80 4.17 -4.99
N ALA A 297 10.66 4.87 -5.13
CA ALA A 297 9.88 4.84 -6.37
C ALA A 297 10.71 5.31 -7.59
N PHE A 298 11.65 6.22 -7.37
CA PHE A 298 12.60 6.66 -8.39
C PHE A 298 13.52 5.52 -8.83
N ASP A 299 14.12 4.79 -7.89
CA ASP A 299 14.97 3.63 -8.18
C ASP A 299 14.21 2.52 -8.92
N MET A 300 12.97 2.24 -8.50
CA MET A 300 12.12 1.26 -9.21
C MET A 300 11.81 1.70 -10.65
N SER A 301 11.63 3.00 -10.89
CA SER A 301 11.39 3.50 -12.24
C SER A 301 12.62 3.34 -13.17
N ILE A 302 13.82 3.46 -12.62
CA ILE A 302 15.08 3.21 -13.35
C ILE A 302 15.23 1.71 -13.66
N MET A 303 15.02 0.84 -12.65
CA MET A 303 15.06 -0.62 -12.85
C MET A 303 14.10 -1.08 -13.95
N ARG A 304 12.88 -0.56 -13.97
CA ARG A 304 11.88 -0.91 -15.00
C ARG A 304 12.40 -0.58 -16.40
N ILE A 305 13.01 0.59 -16.59
CA ILE A 305 13.59 0.99 -17.88
C ILE A 305 14.75 0.05 -18.25
N ALA A 306 15.64 -0.27 -17.30
CA ALA A 306 16.76 -1.16 -17.52
C ALA A 306 16.29 -2.59 -17.90
N GLN A 307 15.34 -3.15 -17.18
CA GLN A 307 14.75 -4.46 -17.48
C GLN A 307 14.02 -4.46 -18.84
N GLN A 308 13.27 -3.40 -19.15
CA GLN A 308 12.63 -3.26 -20.45
C GLN A 308 13.65 -3.23 -21.58
N ALA A 309 14.79 -2.55 -21.40
CA ALA A 309 15.86 -2.51 -22.38
C ALA A 309 16.50 -3.89 -22.56
N LEU A 310 16.79 -4.62 -21.48
CA LEU A 310 17.29 -5.99 -21.53
C LEU A 310 16.37 -6.91 -22.33
N LYS A 311 15.06 -6.87 -22.07
CA LYS A 311 14.05 -7.69 -22.79
C LYS A 311 13.90 -7.32 -24.26
N SER A 312 14.31 -6.12 -24.65
CA SER A 312 14.14 -5.61 -26.04
C SER A 312 15.34 -5.88 -26.94
N VAL A 313 16.44 -6.39 -26.39
CA VAL A 313 17.67 -6.73 -27.12
C VAL A 313 17.90 -8.23 -26.96
N SER A 314 17.94 -8.97 -28.07
CA SER A 314 18.17 -10.42 -28.04
C SER A 314 19.64 -10.74 -27.79
N GLU A 315 19.95 -11.56 -26.80
CA GLU A 315 21.33 -12.01 -26.52
C GLU A 315 21.91 -12.83 -27.66
N GLU A 316 21.05 -13.56 -28.41
CA GLU A 316 21.45 -14.44 -29.52
C GLU A 316 22.08 -13.67 -30.68
N ASP A 317 21.84 -12.36 -30.77
CA ASP A 317 22.40 -11.50 -31.85
C ASP A 317 23.86 -11.08 -31.58
N TYR A 318 24.43 -11.43 -30.41
CA TYR A 318 25.76 -10.98 -29.99
C TYR A 318 26.67 -12.15 -29.62
N THR A 319 27.94 -12.03 -29.97
CA THR A 319 28.97 -13.01 -29.57
C THR A 319 29.79 -12.55 -28.36
N GLU A 320 29.85 -11.23 -28.13
CA GLU A 320 30.60 -10.63 -27.03
C GLU A 320 29.63 -9.92 -26.09
N ALA A 321 29.72 -10.21 -24.77
CA ALA A 321 28.87 -9.60 -23.77
C ALA A 321 29.01 -8.06 -23.71
N SER A 322 30.21 -7.54 -24.04
CA SER A 322 30.46 -6.10 -24.12
C SER A 322 29.57 -5.41 -25.14
N ASP A 323 29.41 -6.02 -26.34
CA ASP A 323 28.61 -5.45 -27.43
C ASP A 323 27.10 -5.54 -27.11
N TYR A 324 26.68 -6.66 -26.51
CA TYR A 324 25.33 -6.81 -26.00
C TYR A 324 24.99 -5.74 -24.98
N ILE A 325 25.78 -5.61 -23.90
CA ILE A 325 25.58 -4.62 -22.84
C ILE A 325 25.57 -3.19 -23.40
N TYR A 326 26.48 -2.87 -24.35
CA TYR A 326 26.45 -1.57 -25.00
C TYR A 326 25.13 -1.31 -25.74
N SER A 327 24.64 -2.28 -26.48
CA SER A 327 23.36 -2.19 -27.20
C SER A 327 22.16 -2.02 -26.24
N VAL A 328 22.17 -2.72 -25.11
CA VAL A 328 21.15 -2.55 -24.04
C VAL A 328 21.22 -1.14 -23.44
N VAL A 329 22.41 -0.60 -23.18
CA VAL A 329 22.58 0.79 -22.71
C VAL A 329 22.01 1.77 -23.72
N MET A 330 22.27 1.59 -25.01
CA MET A 330 21.71 2.45 -26.07
C MET A 330 20.18 2.34 -26.12
N LYS A 331 19.64 1.13 -25.95
CA LYS A 331 18.19 0.91 -25.88
C LYS A 331 17.54 1.57 -24.66
N ALA A 332 18.18 1.52 -23.51
CA ALA A 332 17.72 2.22 -22.30
C ALA A 332 17.69 3.75 -22.49
N LYS A 333 18.62 4.31 -23.28
CA LYS A 333 18.62 5.73 -23.66
C LYS A 333 17.43 6.08 -24.55
N GLU A 334 17.05 5.23 -25.52
CA GLU A 334 15.82 5.40 -26.30
C GLU A 334 14.59 5.46 -25.39
N TYR A 335 14.58 4.69 -24.29
CA TYR A 335 13.53 4.73 -23.25
C TYR A 335 13.68 5.88 -22.25
N LYS A 336 14.54 6.87 -22.57
CA LYS A 336 14.73 8.11 -21.81
C LYS A 336 15.28 7.91 -20.38
N ILE A 337 16.08 6.89 -20.14
CA ILE A 337 16.73 6.67 -18.84
C ILE A 337 17.59 7.87 -18.43
N GLU A 338 18.19 8.58 -19.41
CA GLU A 338 19.02 9.78 -19.22
C GLU A 338 18.28 10.93 -18.53
N SER A 339 16.95 10.98 -18.66
CA SER A 339 16.14 11.98 -17.94
C SER A 339 16.15 11.77 -16.42
N LYS A 340 16.54 10.58 -15.96
CA LYS A 340 16.60 10.19 -14.56
C LYS A 340 18.02 10.10 -14.03
N ILE A 341 18.91 9.49 -14.80
CA ILE A 341 20.34 9.30 -14.50
C ILE A 341 21.16 9.67 -15.73
N PRO A 342 21.71 10.90 -15.82
CA PRO A 342 22.34 11.40 -17.05
C PRO A 342 23.72 10.79 -17.34
N GLU A 343 24.43 10.30 -16.31
CA GLU A 343 25.79 9.79 -16.46
C GLU A 343 25.81 8.38 -17.07
N TYR A 344 26.62 8.19 -18.11
CA TYR A 344 26.78 6.90 -18.80
C TYR A 344 27.13 5.75 -17.84
N ASP A 345 28.08 5.99 -16.93
CA ASP A 345 28.51 4.95 -15.98
C ASP A 345 27.38 4.53 -15.01
N ASP A 346 26.49 5.45 -14.67
CA ASP A 346 25.34 5.13 -13.79
C ASP A 346 24.32 4.28 -14.56
N ILE A 347 24.05 4.61 -15.83
CA ILE A 347 23.20 3.80 -16.70
C ILE A 347 23.81 2.41 -16.89
N LEU A 348 25.11 2.34 -17.19
CA LEU A 348 25.82 1.07 -17.34
C LEU A 348 25.73 0.22 -16.07
N CYS A 349 25.93 0.81 -14.90
CA CYS A 349 25.82 0.09 -13.64
C CYS A 349 24.41 -0.42 -13.38
N GLU A 350 23.36 0.33 -13.72
CA GLU A 350 21.96 -0.13 -13.57
C GLU A 350 21.65 -1.29 -14.51
N ILE A 351 22.14 -1.24 -15.77
CA ILE A 351 22.00 -2.35 -16.73
C ILE A 351 22.75 -3.59 -16.22
N LEU A 352 24.00 -3.44 -15.78
CA LEU A 352 24.80 -4.55 -15.24
C LEU A 352 24.16 -5.16 -13.99
N TYR A 353 23.63 -4.32 -13.10
CA TYR A 353 22.89 -4.80 -11.93
C TYR A 353 21.71 -5.68 -12.35
N CYS A 354 20.87 -5.19 -13.26
CA CYS A 354 19.72 -5.93 -13.74
C CYS A 354 20.12 -7.19 -14.55
N PHE A 355 21.18 -7.12 -15.34
CA PHE A 355 21.69 -8.24 -16.14
C PHE A 355 22.19 -9.39 -15.26
N ILE A 356 23.01 -9.07 -14.23
CA ILE A 356 23.55 -10.06 -13.30
C ILE A 356 22.44 -10.68 -12.43
N LYS A 357 21.42 -9.89 -12.08
CA LYS A 357 20.28 -10.37 -11.30
C LYS A 357 19.37 -11.30 -12.10
N GLY A 358 19.38 -11.18 -13.43
CA GLY A 358 18.45 -11.91 -14.29
C GLY A 358 17.01 -11.39 -14.19
N ASP A 359 16.13 -12.07 -14.89
CA ASP A 359 14.67 -11.86 -14.86
C ASP A 359 14.04 -12.61 -13.67
N GLU A 360 14.50 -12.37 -12.46
CA GLU A 360 13.83 -12.87 -11.24
C GLU A 360 12.76 -11.90 -10.76
#